data_a1639aea2ca8957d005d87386815965f
#
_entry.id   a1639aea2ca8957d005d87386815965f
#
_cell.length_a   1.000
_cell.length_b   1.000
_cell.length_c   1.000
_cell.angle_alpha   90.00
_cell.angle_beta   90.00
_cell.angle_gamma   90.00
#
_symmetry.space_group_name_H-M   'P 1'
#
loop_
_entity.id
_entity.type
_entity.pdbx_description
1 polymer ?
#
loop_
_entity_poly.entity_id
_entity_poly.type
_entity_poly.pdbx_seq_one_letter_code
_entity_poly.pdbx_strand_id
1 'polypeptide(L)'
;MNKEEFVKIFEEYLEKLQIKLNKKQFEQFYTYMNLLIEWNEKINLTAITDPKEVILKHFIDSITISKYIEKKSYVADIGTGAGFPGIPLKIIRDDIKIVLVDSLNKRINFLNDVIEKLELKDIETIHARAEEFGQNKKYRESFDVVTSRAVANLATLSEYLLPLTKINGKTICMKGPSIKEEIEIGENAVEILGGTIENIEEFKLPLSDIERTIIEIRKEKATNARFPRKAGIPSKEPLK
;
A
#
# COMPACT_ATOMS: atom_id res chain seq x y z
N MET A 1 14.30 -17.41 12.46
CA MET A 1 13.91 -16.64 13.68
C MET A 1 12.80 -17.39 14.38
N ASN A 2 12.93 -17.63 15.69
CA ASN A 2 11.82 -18.20 16.46
C ASN A 2 10.80 -17.10 16.83
N LYS A 3 9.62 -17.53 17.31
CA LYS A 3 8.51 -16.62 17.59
C LYS A 3 8.78 -15.64 18.73
N GLU A 4 9.49 -16.05 19.78
CA GLU A 4 9.80 -15.19 20.92
C GLU A 4 10.74 -14.05 20.49
N GLU A 5 11.78 -14.38 19.71
CA GLU A 5 12.68 -13.39 19.11
C GLU A 5 11.95 -12.44 18.18
N PHE A 6 11.05 -12.96 17.33
CA PHE A 6 10.21 -12.15 16.44
C PHE A 6 9.37 -11.14 17.21
N VAL A 7 8.63 -11.60 18.23
CA VAL A 7 7.78 -10.71 19.05
C VAL A 7 8.61 -9.63 19.71
N LYS A 8 9.74 -9.98 20.35
CA LYS A 8 10.62 -9.03 21.03
C LYS A 8 11.09 -7.92 20.07
N ILE A 9 11.62 -8.29 18.90
CA ILE A 9 12.11 -7.33 17.91
C ILE A 9 10.97 -6.46 17.38
N PHE A 10 9.82 -7.05 17.10
CA PHE A 10 8.69 -6.30 16.56
C PHE A 10 8.13 -5.31 17.59
N GLU A 11 8.04 -5.70 18.87
CA GLU A 11 7.61 -4.81 19.96
C GLU A 11 8.52 -3.58 20.09
N GLU A 12 9.84 -3.72 19.98
CA GLU A 12 10.80 -2.60 20.04
C GLU A 12 10.48 -1.52 18.98
N TYR A 13 10.11 -1.92 17.76
CA TYR A 13 9.70 -0.99 16.71
C TYR A 13 8.31 -0.39 16.95
N LEU A 14 7.35 -1.22 17.40
CA LEU A 14 5.97 -0.79 17.65
C LEU A 14 5.87 0.24 18.76
N GLU A 15 6.72 0.14 19.82
CA GLU A 15 6.81 1.13 20.88
C GLU A 15 7.16 2.52 20.33
N LYS A 16 8.07 2.61 19.36
CA LYS A 16 8.43 3.89 18.72
C LYS A 16 7.29 4.48 17.91
N LEU A 17 6.42 3.66 17.37
CA LEU A 17 5.22 4.08 16.65
C LEU A 17 4.00 4.26 17.57
N GLN A 18 4.12 3.97 18.86
CA GLN A 18 3.04 3.99 19.85
C GLN A 18 1.85 3.08 19.46
N ILE A 19 2.13 1.98 18.76
CA ILE A 19 1.15 0.98 18.33
C ILE A 19 1.23 -0.22 19.28
N LYS A 20 0.08 -0.71 19.73
CA LYS A 20 -0.01 -1.92 20.55
C LYS A 20 -0.73 -3.01 19.77
N LEU A 21 -0.12 -4.17 19.69
CA LEU A 21 -0.73 -5.37 19.11
C LEU A 21 -1.20 -6.33 20.20
N ASN A 22 -2.28 -7.03 19.92
CA ASN A 22 -2.71 -8.15 20.76
C ASN A 22 -2.01 -9.47 20.31
N LYS A 23 -2.16 -10.53 21.12
CA LYS A 23 -1.53 -11.82 20.87
C LYS A 23 -1.90 -12.41 19.49
N LYS A 24 -3.15 -12.27 19.05
CA LYS A 24 -3.61 -12.75 17.73
C LYS A 24 -2.90 -12.02 16.60
N GLN A 25 -2.73 -10.71 16.69
CA GLN A 25 -2.05 -9.91 15.66
C GLN A 25 -0.56 -10.28 15.56
N PHE A 26 0.14 -10.50 16.68
CA PHE A 26 1.51 -11.03 16.65
C PHE A 26 1.60 -12.40 15.98
N GLU A 27 0.65 -13.30 16.24
CA GLU A 27 0.56 -14.60 15.57
C GLU A 27 0.37 -14.43 14.06
N GLN A 28 -0.54 -13.55 13.65
CA GLN A 28 -0.80 -13.27 12.26
C GLN A 28 0.43 -12.74 11.54
N PHE A 29 1.16 -11.78 12.12
CA PHE A 29 2.40 -11.26 11.52
C PHE A 29 3.50 -12.32 11.43
N TYR A 30 3.67 -13.15 12.46
CA TYR A 30 4.65 -14.22 12.45
C TYR A 30 4.32 -15.28 11.38
N THR A 31 3.06 -15.67 11.28
CA THR A 31 2.59 -16.60 10.24
C THR A 31 2.78 -16.00 8.86
N TYR A 32 2.44 -14.72 8.67
CA TYR A 32 2.63 -14.02 7.41
C TYR A 32 4.09 -13.98 6.98
N MET A 33 5.01 -13.68 7.90
CA MET A 33 6.46 -13.71 7.62
C MET A 33 6.91 -15.07 7.11
N ASN A 34 6.50 -16.15 7.78
CA ASN A 34 6.88 -17.52 7.39
C ASN A 34 6.32 -17.88 6.02
N LEU A 35 5.05 -17.54 5.74
CA LEU A 35 4.43 -17.74 4.44
C LEU A 35 5.14 -16.95 3.34
N LEU A 36 5.49 -15.70 3.61
CA LEU A 36 6.23 -14.86 2.66
C LEU A 36 7.56 -15.51 2.26
N ILE A 37 8.33 -16.00 3.25
CA ILE A 37 9.62 -16.65 3.02
C ILE A 37 9.42 -17.95 2.23
N GLU A 38 8.48 -18.81 2.63
CA GLU A 38 8.19 -20.07 1.94
C GLU A 38 7.77 -19.87 0.47
N TRP A 39 6.82 -18.96 0.23
CA TRP A 39 6.34 -18.68 -1.12
C TRP A 39 7.40 -17.99 -1.98
N ASN A 40 8.27 -17.18 -1.35
CA ASN A 40 9.34 -16.47 -2.06
C ASN A 40 10.35 -17.41 -2.72
N GLU A 41 10.56 -18.61 -2.14
CA GLU A 41 11.38 -19.66 -2.78
C GLU A 41 10.81 -20.13 -4.14
N LYS A 42 9.49 -19.98 -4.33
CA LYS A 42 8.78 -20.50 -5.51
C LYS A 42 8.50 -19.43 -6.58
N ILE A 43 8.18 -18.18 -6.17
CA ILE A 43 7.64 -17.18 -7.09
C ILE A 43 8.27 -15.78 -7.06
N ASN A 44 9.37 -15.58 -6.35
CA ASN A 44 10.07 -14.29 -6.24
C ASN A 44 9.12 -13.13 -5.89
N LEU A 45 8.57 -13.15 -4.69
CA LEU A 45 7.67 -12.11 -4.18
C LEU A 45 8.40 -10.83 -3.77
N THR A 46 9.57 -11.00 -3.16
CA THR A 46 10.39 -9.91 -2.63
C THR A 46 11.88 -10.28 -2.67
N ALA A 47 12.74 -9.28 -2.77
CA ALA A 47 14.19 -9.44 -2.57
C ALA A 47 14.59 -9.50 -1.09
N ILE A 48 13.68 -9.15 -0.18
CA ILE A 48 13.91 -9.09 1.27
C ILE A 48 13.42 -10.40 1.90
N THR A 49 14.36 -11.23 2.35
CA THR A 49 14.07 -12.54 2.95
C THR A 49 14.61 -12.68 4.37
N ASP A 50 15.51 -11.79 4.81
CA ASP A 50 15.94 -11.75 6.21
C ASP A 50 14.76 -11.37 7.12
N PRO A 51 14.44 -12.16 8.16
CA PRO A 51 13.29 -11.92 9.02
C PRO A 51 13.29 -10.53 9.70
N LYS A 52 14.45 -10.00 10.11
CA LYS A 52 14.54 -8.68 10.74
C LYS A 52 14.25 -7.58 9.73
N GLU A 53 14.75 -7.76 8.50
CA GLU A 53 14.46 -6.83 7.40
C GLU A 53 12.99 -6.88 6.98
N VAL A 54 12.36 -8.08 6.98
CA VAL A 54 10.91 -8.22 6.72
C VAL A 54 10.11 -7.45 7.76
N ILE A 55 10.44 -7.59 9.05
CA ILE A 55 9.78 -6.82 10.12
C ILE A 55 9.89 -5.32 9.83
N LEU A 56 11.09 -4.81 9.61
CA LEU A 56 11.32 -3.37 9.47
C LEU A 56 10.83 -2.82 8.13
N LYS A 57 11.32 -3.40 7.02
CA LYS A 57 11.13 -2.84 5.67
C LYS A 57 9.79 -3.22 5.03
N HIS A 58 9.10 -4.21 5.60
CA HIS A 58 7.77 -4.58 5.11
C HIS A 58 6.68 -4.29 6.14
N PHE A 59 6.72 -4.86 7.34
CA PHE A 59 5.63 -4.70 8.31
C PHE A 59 5.58 -3.32 8.91
N ILE A 60 6.67 -2.87 9.54
CA ILE A 60 6.76 -1.54 10.17
C ILE A 60 6.52 -0.44 9.12
N ASP A 61 7.20 -0.52 7.98
CA ASP A 61 7.04 0.43 6.87
C ASP A 61 5.55 0.54 6.47
N SER A 62 4.87 -0.59 6.27
CA SER A 62 3.46 -0.64 5.87
C SER A 62 2.51 -0.01 6.89
N ILE A 63 2.72 -0.24 8.18
CA ILE A 63 1.81 0.25 9.22
C ILE A 63 2.00 1.74 9.54
N THR A 64 3.06 2.39 9.07
CA THR A 64 3.30 3.83 9.25
C THR A 64 2.16 4.70 8.71
N ILE A 65 1.48 4.25 7.67
CA ILE A 65 0.37 4.99 7.06
C ILE A 65 -0.98 4.80 7.77
N SER A 66 -1.05 3.95 8.79
CA SER A 66 -2.32 3.70 9.51
C SER A 66 -2.93 4.95 10.12
N LYS A 67 -2.11 5.93 10.51
CA LYS A 67 -2.53 7.22 11.08
C LYS A 67 -3.31 8.12 10.11
N TYR A 68 -3.17 7.90 8.79
CA TYR A 68 -3.88 8.67 7.76
C TYR A 68 -5.22 8.06 7.35
N ILE A 69 -5.52 6.84 7.85
CA ILE A 69 -6.72 6.08 7.47
C ILE A 69 -7.78 6.22 8.57
N GLU A 70 -8.90 6.82 8.23
CA GLU A 70 -10.02 6.98 9.15
C GLU A 70 -10.66 5.64 9.52
N LYS A 71 -11.45 5.64 10.60
CA LYS A 71 -12.18 4.45 11.03
C LYS A 71 -13.20 4.02 9.98
N LYS A 72 -13.31 2.70 9.76
CA LYS A 72 -14.27 2.07 8.84
C LYS A 72 -14.07 2.47 7.37
N SER A 73 -12.89 2.98 7.01
CA SER A 73 -12.58 3.32 5.61
C SER A 73 -12.64 2.11 4.70
N TYR A 74 -13.08 2.36 3.46
CA TYR A 74 -12.92 1.44 2.35
C TYR A 74 -11.62 1.79 1.61
N VAL A 75 -10.67 0.87 1.62
CA VAL A 75 -9.28 1.08 1.18
C VAL A 75 -8.97 0.24 -0.05
N ALA A 76 -8.24 0.78 -1.03
CA ALA A 76 -7.63 0.00 -2.10
C ALA A 76 -6.11 0.08 -2.00
N ASP A 77 -5.42 -1.05 -2.13
CA ASP A 77 -3.96 -1.16 -2.25
C ASP A 77 -3.63 -1.59 -3.68
N ILE A 78 -3.07 -0.68 -4.47
CA ILE A 78 -2.84 -0.86 -5.91
C ILE A 78 -1.39 -1.24 -6.18
N GLY A 79 -1.21 -2.37 -6.88
CA GLY A 79 0.10 -2.96 -7.08
C GLY A 79 0.65 -3.54 -5.78
N THR A 80 -0.22 -4.17 -5.01
CA THR A 80 0.04 -4.62 -3.64
C THR A 80 1.23 -5.59 -3.51
N GLY A 81 1.61 -6.27 -4.58
CA GLY A 81 2.72 -7.20 -4.60
C GLY A 81 2.51 -8.40 -3.67
N ALA A 82 3.35 -8.50 -2.67
CA ALA A 82 3.21 -9.50 -1.62
C ALA A 82 2.25 -9.06 -0.49
N GLY A 83 1.35 -8.08 -0.74
CA GLY A 83 0.35 -7.63 0.22
C GLY A 83 0.75 -6.39 1.02
N PHE A 84 1.66 -5.58 0.52
CA PHE A 84 2.18 -4.40 1.20
C PHE A 84 1.74 -3.07 0.54
N PRO A 85 1.09 -2.16 1.27
CA PRO A 85 0.88 -2.16 2.72
C PRO A 85 -0.41 -2.85 3.20
N GLY A 86 -1.27 -3.36 2.33
CA GLY A 86 -2.64 -3.75 2.61
C GLY A 86 -2.82 -4.80 3.70
N ILE A 87 -2.06 -5.93 3.68
CA ILE A 87 -2.21 -6.99 4.69
C ILE A 87 -1.75 -6.53 6.08
N PRO A 88 -0.57 -5.89 6.27
CA PRO A 88 -0.20 -5.31 7.56
C PRO A 88 -1.23 -4.32 8.11
N LEU A 89 -1.79 -3.46 7.25
CA LEU A 89 -2.86 -2.54 7.64
C LEU A 89 -4.09 -3.31 8.13
N LYS A 90 -4.50 -4.35 7.41
CA LYS A 90 -5.67 -5.16 7.79
C LYS A 90 -5.47 -5.89 9.11
N ILE A 91 -4.26 -6.38 9.39
CA ILE A 91 -3.95 -7.06 10.66
C ILE A 91 -4.11 -6.09 11.85
N ILE A 92 -3.64 -4.83 11.71
CA ILE A 92 -3.73 -3.86 12.82
C ILE A 92 -5.06 -3.09 12.85
N ARG A 93 -5.83 -3.10 11.78
CA ARG A 93 -7.08 -2.36 11.58
C ARG A 93 -8.18 -3.30 11.08
N ASP A 94 -8.82 -3.99 11.99
CA ASP A 94 -9.95 -4.89 11.70
C ASP A 94 -11.23 -4.13 11.26
N ASP A 95 -11.28 -2.85 11.59
CA ASP A 95 -12.41 -1.96 11.30
C ASP A 95 -12.49 -1.50 9.84
N ILE A 96 -11.42 -1.62 9.03
CA ILE A 96 -11.40 -1.18 7.63
C ILE A 96 -11.73 -2.33 6.67
N LYS A 97 -12.23 -1.97 5.48
CA LYS A 97 -12.36 -2.92 4.34
C LYS A 97 -11.24 -2.67 3.36
N ILE A 98 -10.60 -3.72 2.84
CA ILE A 98 -9.46 -3.58 1.92
C ILE A 98 -9.67 -4.41 0.64
N VAL A 99 -9.34 -3.79 -0.50
CA VAL A 99 -9.17 -4.45 -1.80
C VAL A 99 -7.69 -4.43 -2.17
N LEU A 100 -7.11 -5.60 -2.37
CA LEU A 100 -5.74 -5.80 -2.84
C LEU A 100 -5.75 -6.04 -4.35
N VAL A 101 -5.06 -5.20 -5.11
CA VAL A 101 -5.02 -5.31 -6.57
C VAL A 101 -3.61 -5.56 -7.05
N ASP A 102 -3.40 -6.61 -7.83
CA ASP A 102 -2.11 -6.88 -8.50
C ASP A 102 -2.35 -7.47 -9.90
N SER A 103 -1.43 -7.17 -10.82
CA SER A 103 -1.49 -7.62 -12.21
C SER A 103 -0.94 -9.04 -12.42
N LEU A 104 -0.35 -9.67 -11.41
CA LEU A 104 0.24 -11.00 -11.49
C LEU A 104 -0.58 -12.03 -10.72
N ASN A 105 -1.22 -12.93 -11.44
CA ASN A 105 -2.06 -13.96 -10.83
C ASN A 105 -1.35 -14.82 -9.77
N LYS A 106 -0.06 -15.08 -9.93
CA LYS A 106 0.74 -15.80 -8.93
C LYS A 106 0.80 -15.09 -7.58
N ARG A 107 0.79 -13.73 -7.57
CA ARG A 107 0.72 -12.92 -6.35
C ARG A 107 -0.67 -12.99 -5.73
N ILE A 108 -1.71 -12.95 -6.54
CA ILE A 108 -3.09 -13.11 -6.07
C ILE A 108 -3.27 -14.46 -5.36
N ASN A 109 -2.71 -15.55 -5.91
CA ASN A 109 -2.77 -16.86 -5.27
C ASN A 109 -2.07 -16.86 -3.90
N PHE A 110 -0.89 -16.23 -3.79
CA PHE A 110 -0.21 -16.04 -2.52
C PHE A 110 -1.06 -15.24 -1.52
N LEU A 111 -1.62 -14.12 -1.96
CA LEU A 111 -2.44 -13.25 -1.11
C LEU A 111 -3.67 -13.99 -0.57
N ASN A 112 -4.32 -14.81 -1.39
CA ASN A 112 -5.46 -15.62 -0.97
C ASN A 112 -5.05 -16.66 0.08
N ASP A 113 -3.91 -17.33 -0.08
CA ASP A 113 -3.37 -18.27 0.92
C ASP A 113 -3.07 -17.57 2.26
N VAL A 114 -2.48 -16.36 2.20
CA VAL A 114 -2.23 -15.55 3.40
C VAL A 114 -3.55 -15.14 4.06
N ILE A 115 -4.51 -14.61 3.32
CA ILE A 115 -5.82 -14.17 3.85
C ILE A 115 -6.53 -15.33 4.55
N GLU A 116 -6.55 -16.50 3.95
CA GLU A 116 -7.16 -17.72 4.51
C GLU A 116 -6.46 -18.15 5.80
N LYS A 117 -5.12 -18.30 5.78
CA LYS A 117 -4.34 -18.77 6.94
C LYS A 117 -4.33 -17.78 8.11
N LEU A 118 -4.45 -16.50 7.84
CA LEU A 118 -4.56 -15.46 8.86
C LEU A 118 -6.01 -15.21 9.32
N GLU A 119 -6.99 -15.87 8.71
CA GLU A 119 -8.42 -15.69 8.97
C GLU A 119 -8.87 -14.22 8.87
N LEU A 120 -8.32 -13.47 7.89
CA LEU A 120 -8.66 -12.08 7.70
C LEU A 120 -10.06 -11.95 7.09
N LYS A 121 -10.84 -10.99 7.59
CA LYS A 121 -12.18 -10.68 7.09
C LYS A 121 -12.21 -9.30 6.45
N ASP A 122 -13.24 -9.02 5.65
CA ASP A 122 -13.40 -7.73 4.96
C ASP A 122 -12.15 -7.32 4.16
N ILE A 123 -11.55 -8.29 3.49
CA ILE A 123 -10.41 -8.13 2.58
C ILE A 123 -10.63 -9.03 1.36
N GLU A 124 -10.44 -8.48 0.17
CA GLU A 124 -10.55 -9.21 -1.09
C GLU A 124 -9.35 -8.94 -2.00
N THR A 125 -9.07 -9.87 -2.91
CA THR A 125 -8.01 -9.74 -3.91
C THR A 125 -8.62 -9.64 -5.30
N ILE A 126 -8.01 -8.80 -6.15
CA ILE A 126 -8.45 -8.62 -7.54
C ILE A 126 -7.23 -8.72 -8.46
N HIS A 127 -7.30 -9.66 -9.40
CA HIS A 127 -6.33 -9.76 -10.48
C HIS A 127 -6.70 -8.77 -11.58
N ALA A 128 -6.01 -7.64 -11.64
CA ALA A 128 -6.20 -6.61 -12.65
C ALA A 128 -4.97 -5.72 -12.80
N ARG A 129 -4.82 -5.09 -13.96
CA ARG A 129 -3.93 -3.94 -14.10
C ARG A 129 -4.58 -2.70 -13.48
N ALA A 130 -3.76 -1.80 -12.93
CA ALA A 130 -4.26 -0.58 -12.28
C ALA A 130 -5.16 0.25 -13.23
N GLU A 131 -4.77 0.35 -14.50
CA GLU A 131 -5.52 1.10 -15.52
C GLU A 131 -6.90 0.48 -15.79
N GLU A 132 -6.98 -0.84 -15.88
CA GLU A 132 -8.23 -1.56 -16.10
C GLU A 132 -9.15 -1.46 -14.88
N PHE A 133 -8.55 -1.57 -13.70
CA PHE A 133 -9.26 -1.45 -12.42
C PHE A 133 -9.84 -0.03 -12.24
N GLY A 134 -9.05 1.02 -12.58
CA GLY A 134 -9.47 2.42 -12.52
C GLY A 134 -10.59 2.79 -13.52
N GLN A 135 -10.77 2.03 -14.60
CA GLN A 135 -11.86 2.17 -15.55
C GLN A 135 -13.13 1.36 -15.17
N ASN A 136 -13.01 0.46 -14.20
CA ASN A 136 -14.15 -0.35 -13.77
C ASN A 136 -15.16 0.50 -13.00
N LYS A 137 -16.37 0.63 -13.54
CA LYS A 137 -17.46 1.46 -12.97
C LYS A 137 -17.84 1.09 -11.53
N LYS A 138 -17.61 -0.17 -11.11
CA LYS A 138 -17.90 -0.62 -9.75
C LYS A 138 -16.93 0.01 -8.72
N TYR A 139 -15.68 0.24 -9.11
CA TYR A 139 -14.60 0.65 -8.20
C TYR A 139 -14.14 2.09 -8.41
N ARG A 140 -14.46 2.67 -9.57
CA ARG A 140 -14.13 4.05 -9.87
C ARG A 140 -14.72 5.00 -8.85
N GLU A 141 -13.88 5.90 -8.30
CA GLU A 141 -14.25 6.92 -7.30
C GLU A 141 -15.07 6.37 -6.11
N SER A 142 -14.75 5.15 -5.66
CA SER A 142 -15.49 4.47 -4.60
C SER A 142 -14.73 4.31 -3.29
N PHE A 143 -13.41 4.46 -3.29
CA PHE A 143 -12.59 4.23 -2.11
C PHE A 143 -12.37 5.50 -1.29
N ASP A 144 -12.47 5.38 0.04
CA ASP A 144 -12.12 6.44 0.98
C ASP A 144 -10.62 6.76 0.94
N VAL A 145 -9.81 5.70 0.84
CA VAL A 145 -8.36 5.77 0.74
C VAL A 145 -7.87 4.83 -0.35
N VAL A 146 -7.00 5.35 -1.22
CA VAL A 146 -6.26 4.53 -2.19
C VAL A 146 -4.77 4.66 -1.90
N THR A 147 -4.08 3.55 -1.74
CA THR A 147 -2.65 3.55 -1.44
C THR A 147 -1.86 2.70 -2.41
N SER A 148 -0.58 2.96 -2.47
CA SER A 148 0.39 2.15 -3.20
C SER A 148 1.79 2.37 -2.65
N ARG A 149 2.65 1.34 -2.75
CA ARG A 149 4.05 1.39 -2.35
C ARG A 149 4.97 0.99 -3.49
N ALA A 150 5.92 1.86 -3.84
CA ALA A 150 7.03 1.58 -4.76
C ALA A 150 6.63 1.07 -6.16
N VAL A 151 5.53 1.58 -6.75
CA VAL A 151 5.02 1.10 -8.05
C VAL A 151 5.55 1.92 -9.22
N ALA A 152 5.54 3.26 -9.14
CA ALA A 152 5.90 4.16 -10.23
C ALA A 152 6.26 5.56 -9.71
N ASN A 153 6.71 6.46 -10.61
CA ASN A 153 6.83 7.89 -10.29
C ASN A 153 5.46 8.51 -10.00
N LEU A 154 5.44 9.69 -9.35
CA LEU A 154 4.21 10.32 -8.85
C LEU A 154 3.19 10.59 -9.95
N ALA A 155 3.61 11.09 -11.12
CA ALA A 155 2.70 11.39 -12.23
C ALA A 155 1.96 10.13 -12.73
N THR A 156 2.69 9.04 -12.95
CA THR A 156 2.13 7.74 -13.35
C THR A 156 1.26 7.17 -12.23
N LEU A 157 1.77 7.22 -11.00
CA LEU A 157 1.07 6.67 -9.84
C LEU A 157 -0.26 7.38 -9.59
N SER A 158 -0.28 8.71 -9.70
CA SER A 158 -1.50 9.51 -9.57
C SER A 158 -2.57 9.09 -10.59
N GLU A 159 -2.18 8.77 -11.82
CA GLU A 159 -3.12 8.29 -12.84
C GLU A 159 -3.69 6.90 -12.53
N TYR A 160 -2.95 6.06 -11.77
CA TYR A 160 -3.47 4.77 -11.30
C TYR A 160 -4.42 4.89 -10.10
N LEU A 161 -4.16 5.85 -9.20
CA LEU A 161 -4.82 5.90 -7.90
C LEU A 161 -6.01 6.88 -7.86
N LEU A 162 -5.85 8.10 -8.39
CA LEU A 162 -6.88 9.14 -8.28
C LEU A 162 -8.22 8.79 -8.94
N PRO A 163 -8.27 8.05 -10.07
CA PRO A 163 -9.54 7.59 -10.62
C PRO A 163 -10.34 6.64 -9.73
N LEU A 164 -9.69 6.02 -8.72
CA LEU A 164 -10.32 5.11 -7.76
C LEU A 164 -10.75 5.84 -6.49
N THR A 165 -10.09 6.97 -6.16
CA THR A 165 -10.34 7.73 -4.95
C THR A 165 -11.63 8.53 -5.08
N LYS A 166 -12.56 8.39 -4.14
CA LYS A 166 -13.79 9.18 -4.12
C LYS A 166 -13.51 10.67 -3.87
N ILE A 167 -14.42 11.54 -4.28
CA ILE A 167 -14.34 12.97 -3.95
C ILE A 167 -14.30 13.13 -2.42
N ASN A 168 -13.43 13.98 -1.92
CA ASN A 168 -13.06 14.16 -0.52
C ASN A 168 -12.32 12.96 0.13
N GLY A 169 -12.03 11.90 -0.63
CA GLY A 169 -11.15 10.82 -0.20
C GLY A 169 -9.67 11.19 -0.34
N LYS A 170 -8.80 10.27 0.04
CA LYS A 170 -7.35 10.47 0.06
C LYS A 170 -6.62 9.43 -0.76
N THR A 171 -5.56 9.87 -1.42
CA THR A 171 -4.56 8.98 -2.02
C THR A 171 -3.27 9.09 -1.21
N ILE A 172 -2.73 7.94 -0.79
CA ILE A 172 -1.51 7.87 0.03
C ILE A 172 -0.43 7.15 -0.76
N CYS A 173 0.59 7.89 -1.18
CA CYS A 173 1.73 7.35 -1.92
C CYS A 173 2.92 7.13 -0.97
N MET A 174 3.35 5.87 -0.83
CA MET A 174 4.53 5.51 -0.04
C MET A 174 5.77 5.52 -0.92
N LYS A 175 6.73 6.38 -0.61
CA LYS A 175 7.93 6.63 -1.40
C LYS A 175 9.22 6.45 -0.60
N GLY A 176 10.32 6.30 -1.32
CA GLY A 176 11.68 6.39 -0.76
C GLY A 176 12.10 7.85 -0.51
N PRO A 177 13.39 8.07 -0.23
CA PRO A 177 13.95 9.40 -0.05
C PRO A 177 14.09 10.17 -1.37
N SER A 178 14.36 11.48 -1.26
CA SER A 178 14.79 12.35 -2.39
C SER A 178 13.80 12.47 -3.52
N ILE A 179 12.53 12.77 -3.21
CA ILE A 179 11.44 12.83 -4.18
C ILE A 179 11.04 14.25 -4.62
N LYS A 180 11.82 15.30 -4.28
CA LYS A 180 11.47 16.69 -4.60
C LYS A 180 11.24 16.90 -6.09
N GLU A 181 12.18 16.48 -6.93
CA GLU A 181 12.05 16.57 -8.39
C GLU A 181 10.84 15.76 -8.92
N GLU A 182 10.57 14.60 -8.32
CA GLU A 182 9.42 13.77 -8.65
C GLU A 182 8.09 14.46 -8.32
N ILE A 183 8.05 15.21 -7.21
CA ILE A 183 6.88 16.00 -6.81
C ILE A 183 6.66 17.14 -7.79
N GLU A 184 7.69 17.94 -8.08
CA GLU A 184 7.61 19.07 -9.02
C GLU A 184 7.08 18.64 -10.40
N ILE A 185 7.55 17.50 -10.90
CA ILE A 185 7.07 16.95 -12.19
C ILE A 185 5.65 16.40 -12.06
N GLY A 186 5.31 15.80 -10.92
CA GLY A 186 4.05 15.08 -10.72
C GLY A 186 2.87 15.94 -10.30
N GLU A 187 3.10 17.15 -9.79
CA GLU A 187 2.06 18.04 -9.24
C GLU A 187 0.99 18.37 -10.28
N ASN A 188 1.39 18.74 -11.50
CA ASN A 188 0.44 19.01 -12.59
C ASN A 188 -0.40 17.76 -12.95
N ALA A 189 0.19 16.58 -12.91
CA ALA A 189 -0.57 15.33 -13.13
C ALA A 189 -1.64 15.12 -12.04
N VAL A 190 -1.32 15.42 -10.79
CA VAL A 190 -2.26 15.35 -9.67
C VAL A 190 -3.44 16.29 -9.90
N GLU A 191 -3.19 17.56 -10.30
CA GLU A 191 -4.23 18.55 -10.59
C GLU A 191 -5.12 18.14 -11.78
N ILE A 192 -4.52 17.69 -12.88
CA ILE A 192 -5.26 17.19 -14.07
C ILE A 192 -6.22 16.05 -13.67
N LEU A 193 -5.82 15.22 -12.73
CA LEU A 193 -6.60 14.07 -12.27
C LEU A 193 -7.62 14.42 -11.17
N GLY A 194 -7.66 15.68 -10.76
CA GLY A 194 -8.63 16.21 -9.79
C GLY A 194 -8.20 16.10 -8.34
N GLY A 195 -6.91 16.03 -8.07
CA GLY A 195 -6.34 15.99 -6.72
C GLY A 195 -5.53 17.24 -6.40
N THR A 196 -5.18 17.38 -5.13
CA THR A 196 -4.25 18.40 -4.60
C THR A 196 -3.34 17.74 -3.58
N ILE A 197 -2.03 17.96 -3.63
CA ILE A 197 -1.10 17.48 -2.61
C ILE A 197 -1.37 18.27 -1.32
N GLU A 198 -1.87 17.56 -0.30
CA GLU A 198 -2.26 18.13 0.99
C GLU A 198 -1.10 18.10 1.99
N ASN A 199 -0.31 17.04 1.95
CA ASN A 199 0.81 16.86 2.88
C ASN A 199 1.93 16.02 2.27
N ILE A 200 3.17 16.34 2.67
CA ILE A 200 4.37 15.55 2.37
C ILE A 200 5.10 15.37 3.70
N GLU A 201 5.20 14.13 4.16
CA GLU A 201 5.90 13.80 5.40
C GLU A 201 7.16 12.98 5.08
N GLU A 202 8.31 13.55 5.38
CA GLU A 202 9.61 12.85 5.34
C GLU A 202 9.97 12.38 6.74
N PHE A 203 10.33 11.11 6.89
CA PHE A 203 10.68 10.53 8.19
C PHE A 203 11.65 9.35 8.03
N LYS A 204 12.23 8.92 9.13
CA LYS A 204 13.00 7.68 9.21
C LYS A 204 12.17 6.56 9.83
N LEU A 205 12.32 5.34 9.30
CA LEU A 205 11.76 4.18 9.97
C LEU A 205 12.37 4.04 11.37
N PRO A 206 11.59 3.64 12.38
CA PRO A 206 12.06 3.59 13.76
C PRO A 206 13.31 2.72 13.89
N LEU A 207 14.23 3.16 14.75
CA LEU A 207 15.51 2.47 15.04
C LEU A 207 16.36 2.17 13.79
N SER A 208 16.25 3.02 12.76
CA SER A 208 17.02 2.86 11.52
C SER A 208 17.32 4.21 10.86
N ASP A 209 18.24 4.20 9.88
CA ASP A 209 18.51 5.35 9.01
C ASP A 209 17.76 5.29 7.68
N ILE A 210 16.78 4.40 7.56
CA ILE A 210 16.01 4.24 6.35
C ILE A 210 14.98 5.36 6.23
N GLU A 211 15.19 6.24 5.27
CA GLU A 211 14.30 7.37 5.00
C GLU A 211 13.10 6.94 4.16
N ARG A 212 11.96 7.56 4.47
CA ARG A 212 10.69 7.39 3.77
C ARG A 212 10.01 8.73 3.56
N THR A 213 9.19 8.77 2.52
CA THR A 213 8.30 9.89 2.27
C THR A 213 6.89 9.38 2.04
N ILE A 214 5.94 10.01 2.69
CA ILE A 214 4.50 9.80 2.44
C ILE A 214 3.97 11.06 1.78
N ILE A 215 3.33 10.90 0.61
CA ILE A 215 2.59 11.98 -0.05
C ILE A 215 1.11 11.71 0.14
N GLU A 216 0.41 12.65 0.77
CA GLU A 216 -1.04 12.63 0.92
C GLU A 216 -1.66 13.57 -0.12
N ILE A 217 -2.52 13.03 -0.97
CA ILE A 217 -3.23 13.77 -2.02
C ILE A 217 -4.72 13.71 -1.70
N ARG A 218 -5.35 14.88 -1.60
CA ARG A 218 -6.80 15.00 -1.45
C ARG A 218 -7.46 14.98 -2.82
N LYS A 219 -8.52 14.19 -2.94
CA LYS A 219 -9.35 14.18 -4.15
C LYS A 219 -10.40 15.28 -4.06
N GLU A 220 -10.30 16.31 -4.91
CA GLU A 220 -11.21 17.46 -4.89
C GLU A 220 -12.28 17.39 -5.96
N LYS A 221 -11.95 16.86 -7.13
CA LYS A 221 -12.82 16.83 -8.30
C LYS A 221 -12.87 15.45 -8.94
N ALA A 222 -13.96 15.12 -9.61
CA ALA A 222 -14.06 13.89 -10.39
C ALA A 222 -12.94 13.84 -11.45
N THR A 223 -12.29 12.68 -11.57
CA THR A 223 -11.31 12.45 -12.63
C THR A 223 -12.02 12.28 -13.97
N ASN A 224 -11.55 12.99 -14.99
CA ASN A 224 -12.11 12.86 -16.34
C ASN A 224 -12.15 11.38 -16.78
N ALA A 225 -13.25 10.96 -17.43
CA ALA A 225 -13.50 9.57 -17.82
C ALA A 225 -12.44 8.98 -18.78
N ARG A 226 -11.64 9.81 -19.47
CA ARG A 226 -10.50 9.37 -20.29
C ARG A 226 -9.36 8.75 -19.46
N PHE A 227 -9.31 9.01 -18.14
CA PHE A 227 -8.30 8.49 -17.23
C PHE A 227 -8.84 7.35 -16.35
N PRO A 228 -8.01 6.37 -15.95
CA PRO A 228 -6.65 6.19 -16.46
C PRO A 228 -6.66 5.83 -17.94
N ARG A 229 -5.60 6.22 -18.66
CA ARG A 229 -5.38 5.83 -20.05
C ARG A 229 -5.14 4.32 -20.16
N LYS A 230 -5.14 3.80 -21.40
CA LYS A 230 -4.94 2.36 -21.66
C LYS A 230 -3.66 1.84 -21.02
N ALA A 231 -3.68 0.56 -20.64
CA ALA A 231 -2.57 -0.13 -19.99
C ALA A 231 -1.21 0.14 -20.66
N GLY A 232 -0.24 0.55 -19.85
CA GLY A 232 1.12 0.88 -20.25
C GLY A 232 1.32 2.30 -20.78
N ILE A 233 0.27 3.06 -21.13
CA ILE A 233 0.41 4.48 -21.57
C ILE A 233 0.87 5.37 -20.42
N PRO A 234 0.30 5.31 -19.20
CA PRO A 234 0.75 6.17 -18.10
C PRO A 234 2.23 6.05 -17.76
N SER A 235 2.79 4.84 -17.86
CA SER A 235 4.22 4.62 -17.57
C SER A 235 5.16 5.04 -18.70
N LYS A 236 4.72 4.95 -19.96
CA LYS A 236 5.51 5.36 -21.13
C LYS A 236 5.48 6.84 -21.37
N GLU A 237 4.36 7.46 -21.12
CA GLU A 237 4.06 8.87 -21.36
C GLU A 237 3.38 9.47 -20.13
N PRO A 238 4.10 9.66 -19.00
CA PRO A 238 3.52 10.28 -17.80
C PRO A 238 2.92 11.65 -18.11
N LEU A 239 1.83 11.98 -17.42
CA LEU A 239 1.25 13.33 -17.49
C LEU A 239 2.29 14.35 -17.00
N LYS A 240 2.35 15.49 -17.72
CA LYS A 240 3.26 16.60 -17.43
C LYS A 240 2.48 17.87 -17.17
#